data_4d9977e536470d05d292cd69d1f15575
#
_entry.id   4d9977e536470d05d292cd69d1f15575
#
_cell.length_a   1.000
_cell.length_b   1.000
_cell.length_c   1.000
_cell.angle_alpha   90.00
_cell.angle_beta   90.00
_cell.angle_gamma   90.00
#
_symmetry.space_group_name_H-M   'P 1'
#
loop_
_entity.id
_entity.type
_entity.pdbx_description
1 polymer ?
#
loop_
_entity_poly.entity_id
_entity_poly.type
_entity_poly.pdbx_seq_one_letter_code
_entity_poly.pdbx_strand_id
1 'polypeptide(L)'
;MICRVKLVIEVYKTLSKSCGNCTDKDGTGECPSTCISADGRERGVLTANRALPAPTLHVCHNDILVVDVVHRAPAHALSIHWRGQPQKETPFMDGAPMLTQCPQPAYTTFQYKFRASAVGTHMYHAHSAADAADGLAGALVVRQSPRQDPLRKLYDTDASEHTIYVSEWGHSMGPLAGMMSNVPKAESLLINGKGKTVENIDAPLTKFSVEYGKRYRFRLAYGGGSKSCPIQFSIEKHVLTLVALDGNGIEPEYVNSIELGRGERVDFILEAKRAPGVYKMSVVAHPDCQDNLKGVAELVYTNKDKAVLIKDIDELNKVYRKFSTVISVQCEDESVLCLTEARGYEQMPSELTKTPDRTLYVPFNYSTRRISAKRVESWGQSDGHRFTYPASPLLTQGGDVGPNTLCPEGPGEGDECVHVKNIPLYSTVEIVMFDQGGESDHIFHLHGYSFYVTGVREFNRSLSKETVIKMNEANTLFINKNLIRPVLKDTIVIPKFGVVALRFKADNPGYWMMRDERSTHWTRGLDFILKVGEQSDLVQAPPDFPKCGSYVGPEYFLI
;
A
#
# COMPACT_ATOMS: atom_id res chain seq x y z
N MET A 1 4.25 -23.50 10.66
CA MET A 1 3.40 -23.43 11.88
C MET A 1 2.02 -22.95 11.49
N ILE A 2 0.99 -23.08 12.37
CA ILE A 2 -0.33 -22.45 12.15
C ILE A 2 -0.44 -21.29 13.13
N CYS A 3 -0.55 -20.08 12.60
CA CYS A 3 -0.71 -18.85 13.36
C CYS A 3 -2.19 -18.43 13.30
N ARG A 4 -2.86 -18.40 14.46
CA ARG A 4 -4.28 -17.99 14.57
C ARG A 4 -4.39 -16.60 15.18
N VAL A 5 -5.16 -15.74 14.53
CA VAL A 5 -5.42 -14.36 14.95
C VAL A 5 -6.92 -14.10 14.87
N LYS A 6 -7.44 -13.32 15.82
CA LYS A 6 -8.80 -12.80 15.79
C LYS A 6 -8.76 -11.30 15.67
N LEU A 7 -9.41 -10.75 14.63
CA LEU A 7 -9.60 -9.32 14.43
C LEU A 7 -11.07 -8.99 14.65
N VAL A 8 -11.37 -8.29 15.73
CA VAL A 8 -12.71 -7.79 16.01
C VAL A 8 -12.82 -6.38 15.49
N ILE A 9 -13.65 -6.19 14.46
CA ILE A 9 -13.83 -4.90 13.79
C ILE A 9 -14.98 -4.16 14.45
N GLU A 10 -14.68 -3.00 15.02
CA GLU A 10 -15.64 -2.19 15.78
C GLU A 10 -15.44 -0.71 15.42
N VAL A 11 -16.55 0.04 15.42
CA VAL A 11 -16.48 1.51 15.44
C VAL A 11 -16.19 1.95 16.86
N TYR A 12 -15.19 2.77 17.03
CA TYR A 12 -14.75 3.32 18.30
C TYR A 12 -14.68 4.85 18.22
N LYS A 13 -14.28 5.51 19.30
CA LYS A 13 -14.10 6.97 19.36
C LYS A 13 -12.70 7.31 19.85
N THR A 14 -11.99 8.17 19.12
CA THR A 14 -10.72 8.74 19.61
C THR A 14 -11.01 9.64 20.82
N LEU A 15 -10.07 9.76 21.73
CA LEU A 15 -10.17 10.55 22.97
C LEU A 15 -11.48 10.29 23.76
N SER A 16 -11.93 9.04 23.80
CA SER A 16 -13.09 8.65 24.61
C SER A 16 -12.81 8.91 26.11
N LYS A 17 -13.85 8.88 26.93
CA LYS A 17 -13.70 9.04 28.40
C LYS A 17 -12.68 8.11 29.03
N SER A 18 -12.37 6.96 28.40
CA SER A 18 -11.33 6.02 28.84
C SER A 18 -9.90 6.58 28.73
N CYS A 19 -9.70 7.65 27.99
CA CYS A 19 -8.39 8.31 27.85
C CYS A 19 -8.00 9.15 29.08
N GLY A 20 -8.97 9.57 29.90
CA GLY A 20 -8.68 10.48 31.01
C GLY A 20 -7.99 11.77 30.52
N ASN A 21 -6.99 12.24 31.25
CA ASN A 21 -6.13 13.37 30.86
C ASN A 21 -4.92 12.91 30.05
N CYS A 22 -5.16 12.27 28.92
CA CYS A 22 -4.11 11.81 27.99
C CYS A 22 -3.45 13.02 27.29
N THR A 23 -2.54 13.70 27.99
CA THR A 23 -1.72 14.79 27.45
C THR A 23 -0.27 14.56 27.83
N ASP A 24 0.66 14.98 26.98
CA ASP A 24 2.12 14.88 27.22
C ASP A 24 2.68 16.07 28.05
N LYS A 25 1.81 16.75 28.83
CA LYS A 25 2.22 17.93 29.62
C LYS A 25 3.33 17.63 30.62
N ASP A 26 3.37 16.41 31.13
CA ASP A 26 4.34 15.98 32.16
C ASP A 26 5.54 15.21 31.57
N GLY A 27 5.66 15.14 30.24
CA GLY A 27 6.74 14.40 29.55
C GLY A 27 6.69 12.88 29.68
N THR A 28 5.71 12.33 30.39
CA THR A 28 5.52 10.88 30.56
C THR A 28 4.85 10.25 29.36
N GLY A 29 4.00 11.00 28.64
CA GLY A 29 3.35 10.57 27.39
C GLY A 29 2.52 9.30 27.50
N GLU A 30 2.24 8.82 28.69
CA GLU A 30 1.56 7.55 28.93
C GLU A 30 0.06 7.74 28.98
N CYS A 31 -0.60 7.36 27.87
CA CYS A 31 -2.04 7.19 27.86
C CYS A 31 -2.41 5.75 28.26
N PRO A 32 -3.59 5.54 28.87
CA PRO A 32 -4.10 4.20 29.07
C PRO A 32 -4.07 3.40 27.76
N SER A 33 -3.74 2.12 27.83
CA SER A 33 -3.66 1.23 26.65
C SER A 33 -5.00 1.13 25.88
N THR A 34 -6.10 1.51 26.51
CA THR A 34 -7.44 1.58 25.92
C THR A 34 -7.74 2.90 25.22
N CYS A 35 -6.82 3.88 25.28
CA CYS A 35 -6.98 5.18 24.65
C CYS A 35 -6.44 5.17 23.23
N ILE A 36 -7.23 5.67 22.29
CA ILE A 36 -6.79 6.02 20.93
C ILE A 36 -6.72 7.54 20.87
N SER A 37 -5.51 8.11 20.92
CA SER A 37 -5.32 9.56 20.92
C SER A 37 -5.38 10.18 19.52
N ALA A 38 -4.98 9.43 18.50
CA ALA A 38 -4.77 9.93 17.13
C ALA A 38 -3.93 11.24 17.14
N ASP A 39 -4.45 12.31 16.57
CA ASP A 39 -3.81 13.63 16.55
C ASP A 39 -4.35 14.60 17.64
N GLY A 40 -5.03 14.05 18.64
CA GLY A 40 -5.57 14.83 19.75
C GLY A 40 -6.96 15.42 19.47
N ARG A 41 -7.67 14.95 18.44
CA ARG A 41 -9.04 15.36 18.14
C ARG A 41 -10.03 14.21 18.22
N GLU A 42 -11.22 14.49 18.73
CA GLU A 42 -12.30 13.51 18.83
C GLU A 42 -12.95 13.23 17.47
N ARG A 43 -13.03 11.94 17.10
CA ARG A 43 -13.86 11.48 15.97
C ARG A 43 -14.17 9.97 16.09
N GLY A 44 -15.08 9.49 15.27
CA GLY A 44 -15.26 8.05 15.06
C GLY A 44 -14.02 7.44 14.39
N VAL A 45 -13.70 6.20 14.70
CA VAL A 45 -12.60 5.43 14.13
C VAL A 45 -13.03 3.98 13.94
N LEU A 46 -12.69 3.40 12.78
CA LEU A 46 -12.90 1.98 12.53
C LEU A 46 -11.65 1.22 12.98
N THR A 47 -11.81 0.32 13.93
CA THR A 47 -10.67 -0.35 14.57
C THR A 47 -10.72 -1.85 14.39
N ALA A 48 -9.55 -2.49 14.39
CA ALA A 48 -9.42 -3.91 14.70
C ALA A 48 -8.86 -4.06 16.11
N ASN A 49 -9.55 -4.81 16.97
CA ASN A 49 -9.18 -5.03 18.37
C ASN A 49 -8.96 -3.72 19.17
N ARG A 50 -9.71 -2.68 18.86
CA ARG A 50 -9.63 -1.34 19.49
C ARG A 50 -8.25 -0.69 19.39
N ALA A 51 -7.51 -0.99 18.33
CA ALA A 51 -6.19 -0.43 18.06
C ALA A 51 -6.21 0.46 16.81
N LEU A 52 -5.37 1.50 16.80
CA LEU A 52 -5.05 2.36 15.66
C LEU A 52 -3.52 2.56 15.61
N PRO A 53 -2.84 2.16 14.53
CA PRO A 53 -3.36 1.33 13.44
C PRO A 53 -3.85 -0.04 13.96
N ALA A 54 -4.51 -0.82 13.13
CA ALA A 54 -4.85 -2.20 13.44
C ALA A 54 -3.58 -3.00 13.83
N PRO A 55 -3.69 -4.07 14.67
CA PRO A 55 -2.51 -4.77 15.20
C PRO A 55 -1.54 -5.21 14.12
N THR A 56 -0.25 -4.98 14.31
CA THR A 56 0.79 -5.54 13.43
C THR A 56 0.83 -7.06 13.59
N LEU A 57 0.69 -7.78 12.48
CA LEU A 57 0.77 -9.24 12.47
C LEU A 57 2.20 -9.69 12.15
N HIS A 58 2.73 -10.60 12.96
CA HIS A 58 4.07 -11.16 12.79
C HIS A 58 3.99 -12.66 12.62
N VAL A 59 4.45 -13.16 11.48
CA VAL A 59 4.47 -14.59 11.14
C VAL A 59 5.81 -14.97 10.52
N CYS A 60 6.12 -16.27 10.50
CA CYS A 60 7.28 -16.78 9.79
C CYS A 60 6.93 -17.18 8.36
N HIS A 61 7.94 -17.14 7.51
CA HIS A 61 7.83 -17.59 6.13
C HIS A 61 7.24 -19.02 6.04
N ASN A 62 6.24 -19.17 5.19
CA ASN A 62 5.48 -20.41 5.00
C ASN A 62 4.59 -20.85 6.18
N ASP A 63 4.41 -20.04 7.21
CA ASP A 63 3.35 -20.28 8.18
C ASP A 63 1.97 -20.21 7.51
N ILE A 64 1.03 -21.02 8.01
CA ILE A 64 -0.38 -20.87 7.66
C ILE A 64 -0.99 -19.83 8.60
N LEU A 65 -1.36 -18.70 8.04
CA LEU A 65 -2.05 -17.66 8.77
C LEU A 65 -3.56 -17.90 8.71
N VAL A 66 -4.19 -17.97 9.88
CA VAL A 66 -5.65 -18.10 10.02
C VAL A 66 -6.15 -16.87 10.77
N VAL A 67 -6.98 -16.07 10.12
CA VAL A 67 -7.50 -14.82 10.69
C VAL A 67 -9.01 -14.85 10.70
N ASP A 68 -9.58 -14.89 11.91
CA ASP A 68 -11.02 -14.74 12.13
C ASP A 68 -11.36 -13.24 12.19
N VAL A 69 -12.00 -12.72 11.14
CA VAL A 69 -12.49 -11.34 11.09
C VAL A 69 -13.92 -11.31 11.61
N VAL A 70 -14.10 -10.86 12.85
CA VAL A 70 -15.41 -10.70 13.50
C VAL A 70 -15.89 -9.28 13.25
N HIS A 71 -16.84 -9.14 12.35
CA HIS A 71 -17.33 -7.84 11.92
C HIS A 71 -18.50 -7.35 12.80
N ARG A 72 -18.26 -6.34 13.61
CA ARG A 72 -19.25 -5.74 14.51
C ARG A 72 -19.60 -4.28 14.17
N ALA A 73 -18.96 -3.71 13.16
CA ALA A 73 -19.27 -2.34 12.73
C ALA A 73 -20.61 -2.31 11.97
N PRO A 74 -21.61 -1.56 12.42
CA PRO A 74 -22.91 -1.49 11.74
C PRO A 74 -22.79 -0.73 10.42
N ALA A 75 -23.70 -1.02 9.48
CA ALA A 75 -23.86 -0.33 8.21
C ALA A 75 -22.65 -0.37 7.25
N HIS A 76 -21.72 -1.29 7.50
CA HIS A 76 -20.59 -1.56 6.63
C HIS A 76 -20.68 -2.98 6.06
N ALA A 77 -20.18 -3.18 4.84
CA ALA A 77 -19.81 -4.48 4.31
C ALA A 77 -18.32 -4.38 3.97
N LEU A 78 -17.49 -5.28 4.46
CA LEU A 78 -16.04 -5.17 4.33
C LEU A 78 -15.40 -6.44 3.78
N SER A 79 -14.21 -6.30 3.26
CA SER A 79 -13.26 -7.38 3.00
C SER A 79 -11.85 -6.88 3.35
N ILE A 80 -10.97 -7.80 3.72
CA ILE A 80 -9.58 -7.47 4.06
C ILE A 80 -8.67 -7.97 2.94
N HIS A 81 -7.91 -7.05 2.35
CA HIS A 81 -6.86 -7.39 1.40
C HIS A 81 -5.51 -7.55 2.10
N TRP A 82 -4.75 -8.55 1.67
CA TRP A 82 -3.45 -8.95 2.21
C TRP A 82 -2.33 -8.53 1.25
N ARG A 83 -2.08 -7.22 1.20
CA ARG A 83 -1.14 -6.61 0.25
C ARG A 83 0.26 -7.21 0.36
N GLY A 84 0.80 -7.66 -0.79
CA GLY A 84 2.11 -8.28 -0.91
C GLY A 84 2.11 -9.80 -0.70
N GLN A 85 0.96 -10.40 -0.33
CA GLN A 85 0.83 -11.87 -0.30
C GLN A 85 0.23 -12.37 -1.61
N PRO A 86 0.88 -13.31 -2.32
CA PRO A 86 0.46 -13.71 -3.66
C PRO A 86 -0.80 -14.60 -3.70
N GLN A 87 -1.25 -15.13 -2.56
CA GLN A 87 -2.44 -15.99 -2.44
C GLN A 87 -2.45 -17.16 -3.43
N LYS A 88 -1.27 -17.71 -3.77
CA LYS A 88 -1.09 -18.67 -4.86
C LYS A 88 -1.92 -19.96 -4.68
N GLU A 89 -2.02 -20.45 -3.43
CA GLU A 89 -2.80 -21.66 -3.10
C GLU A 89 -4.28 -21.35 -2.80
N THR A 90 -4.59 -20.08 -2.50
CA THR A 90 -5.88 -19.64 -2.00
C THR A 90 -6.31 -18.29 -2.61
N PRO A 91 -6.45 -18.18 -3.94
CA PRO A 91 -6.79 -16.91 -4.58
C PRO A 91 -8.12 -16.33 -4.11
N PHE A 92 -9.05 -17.17 -3.63
CA PHE A 92 -10.31 -16.75 -3.01
C PHE A 92 -10.15 -16.10 -1.63
N MET A 93 -8.93 -16.08 -1.05
CA MET A 93 -8.58 -15.39 0.20
C MET A 93 -7.88 -14.02 -0.04
N ASP A 94 -7.79 -13.55 -1.27
CA ASP A 94 -7.15 -12.28 -1.62
C ASP A 94 -7.88 -11.06 -1.01
N GLY A 95 -9.18 -11.17 -0.80
CA GLY A 95 -9.97 -10.11 -0.18
C GLY A 95 -10.48 -9.03 -1.14
N ALA A 96 -10.34 -9.21 -2.46
CA ALA A 96 -10.94 -8.31 -3.44
C ALA A 96 -12.45 -8.56 -3.55
N PRO A 97 -13.31 -7.58 -3.13
CA PRO A 97 -14.76 -7.77 -3.15
C PRO A 97 -15.28 -7.88 -4.58
N MET A 98 -16.24 -8.75 -4.80
CA MET A 98 -16.86 -9.04 -6.10
C MET A 98 -15.88 -9.61 -7.17
N LEU A 99 -14.60 -9.82 -6.82
CA LEU A 99 -13.64 -10.52 -7.65
C LEU A 99 -13.35 -11.90 -7.10
N THR A 100 -12.90 -11.97 -5.85
CA THR A 100 -12.45 -13.20 -5.20
C THR A 100 -13.41 -13.69 -4.12
N GLN A 101 -14.20 -12.79 -3.55
CA GLN A 101 -15.17 -13.09 -2.49
C GLN A 101 -16.32 -12.07 -2.46
N CYS A 102 -17.37 -12.43 -1.75
CA CYS A 102 -18.39 -11.47 -1.36
C CYS A 102 -17.88 -10.55 -0.24
N PRO A 103 -18.27 -9.27 -0.22
CA PRO A 103 -18.08 -8.44 0.96
C PRO A 103 -18.74 -9.08 2.18
N GLN A 104 -18.04 -9.09 3.30
CA GLN A 104 -18.54 -9.62 4.56
C GLN A 104 -19.59 -8.67 5.15
N PRO A 105 -20.83 -9.10 5.38
CA PRO A 105 -21.85 -8.29 6.03
C PRO A 105 -21.53 -8.03 7.51
N ALA A 106 -22.11 -6.96 8.06
CA ALA A 106 -22.04 -6.68 9.49
C ALA A 106 -22.60 -7.85 10.33
N TYR A 107 -22.04 -8.02 11.54
CA TYR A 107 -22.41 -9.06 12.51
C TYR A 107 -22.15 -10.50 12.07
N THR A 108 -21.25 -10.69 11.11
CA THR A 108 -20.77 -12.01 10.68
C THR A 108 -19.30 -12.22 11.02
N THR A 109 -18.83 -13.44 10.86
CA THR A 109 -17.41 -13.80 10.96
C THR A 109 -16.97 -14.40 9.64
N PHE A 110 -15.87 -13.90 9.08
CA PHE A 110 -15.21 -14.49 7.92
C PHE A 110 -13.80 -14.95 8.33
N GLN A 111 -13.42 -16.16 7.93
CA GLN A 111 -12.09 -16.68 8.22
C GLN A 111 -11.22 -16.64 6.96
N TYR A 112 -10.16 -15.83 7.00
CA TYR A 112 -9.08 -15.91 6.04
C TYR A 112 -8.09 -16.99 6.46
N LYS A 113 -7.70 -17.84 5.51
CA LYS A 113 -6.71 -18.91 5.75
C LYS A 113 -5.82 -19.05 4.54
N PHE A 114 -4.55 -18.70 4.67
CA PHE A 114 -3.58 -18.75 3.58
C PHE A 114 -2.16 -18.97 4.09
N ARG A 115 -1.26 -19.31 3.18
CA ARG A 115 0.17 -19.43 3.45
C ARG A 115 0.86 -18.06 3.31
N ALA A 116 1.58 -17.63 4.33
CA ALA A 116 2.43 -16.45 4.30
C ALA A 116 3.73 -16.74 3.51
N SER A 117 3.63 -16.79 2.19
CA SER A 117 4.70 -17.25 1.29
C SER A 117 5.63 -16.13 0.82
N ALA A 118 5.18 -14.88 0.79
CA ALA A 118 6.03 -13.73 0.49
C ALA A 118 6.64 -13.17 1.78
N VAL A 119 7.98 -13.19 1.86
CA VAL A 119 8.73 -12.63 2.98
C VAL A 119 8.81 -11.12 2.90
N GLY A 120 9.00 -10.45 4.04
CA GLY A 120 9.26 -9.01 4.10
C GLY A 120 8.18 -8.23 4.83
N THR A 121 8.13 -6.95 4.55
CA THR A 121 7.18 -6.00 5.12
C THR A 121 6.00 -5.81 4.18
N HIS A 122 4.84 -6.21 4.65
CA HIS A 122 3.57 -6.19 3.95
C HIS A 122 2.52 -5.43 4.77
N MET A 123 1.29 -5.37 4.26
CA MET A 123 0.18 -4.70 4.93
C MET A 123 -1.10 -5.53 4.78
N TYR A 124 -2.05 -5.31 5.67
CA TYR A 124 -3.43 -5.69 5.46
C TYR A 124 -4.34 -4.49 5.72
N HIS A 125 -5.41 -4.38 4.97
CA HIS A 125 -6.33 -3.25 5.11
C HIS A 125 -7.71 -3.60 4.56
N ALA A 126 -8.72 -2.85 5.00
CA ALA A 126 -10.02 -2.90 4.33
C ALA A 126 -9.82 -2.57 2.85
N HIS A 127 -10.43 -3.36 1.97
CA HIS A 127 -10.35 -3.11 0.53
C HIS A 127 -11.08 -1.82 0.14
N SER A 128 -12.08 -1.41 0.91
CA SER A 128 -12.65 -0.07 0.83
C SER A 128 -11.63 0.97 1.29
N ALA A 129 -11.29 1.93 0.43
CA ALA A 129 -10.33 2.98 0.75
C ALA A 129 -10.82 3.88 1.90
N ALA A 130 -12.13 4.10 2.01
CA ALA A 130 -12.74 4.86 3.08
C ALA A 130 -12.56 4.17 4.44
N ASP A 131 -12.82 2.85 4.52
CA ASP A 131 -12.68 2.09 5.76
C ASP A 131 -11.20 1.96 6.17
N ALA A 132 -10.29 1.83 5.19
CA ALA A 132 -8.85 1.85 5.44
C ALA A 132 -8.39 3.22 5.99
N ALA A 133 -8.87 4.33 5.40
CA ALA A 133 -8.57 5.69 5.85
C ALA A 133 -9.17 6.00 7.23
N ASP A 134 -10.27 5.33 7.60
CA ASP A 134 -10.88 5.45 8.93
C ASP A 134 -10.19 4.62 10.01
N GLY A 135 -9.16 3.84 9.66
CA GLY A 135 -8.27 3.17 10.61
C GLY A 135 -8.16 1.66 10.48
N LEU A 136 -8.96 1.01 9.59
CA LEU A 136 -8.89 -0.44 9.40
C LEU A 136 -7.74 -0.83 8.46
N ALA A 137 -6.53 -0.66 8.93
CA ALA A 137 -5.31 -1.03 8.24
C ALA A 137 -4.16 -1.25 9.24
N GLY A 138 -3.25 -2.19 8.92
CA GLY A 138 -2.11 -2.53 9.75
C GLY A 138 -0.98 -3.21 8.97
N ALA A 139 0.17 -3.36 9.59
CA ALA A 139 1.31 -4.03 8.98
C ALA A 139 1.20 -5.56 9.14
N LEU A 140 1.73 -6.28 8.14
CA LEU A 140 1.95 -7.72 8.17
C LEU A 140 3.44 -7.98 7.89
N VAL A 141 4.15 -8.51 8.86
CA VAL A 141 5.58 -8.81 8.76
C VAL A 141 5.79 -10.31 8.67
N VAL A 142 6.30 -10.77 7.54
CA VAL A 142 6.66 -12.18 7.31
C VAL A 142 8.18 -12.33 7.39
N ARG A 143 8.67 -12.99 8.45
CA ARG A 143 10.10 -13.14 8.70
C ARG A 143 10.65 -14.44 8.15
N GLN A 144 11.82 -14.35 7.54
CA GLN A 144 12.66 -15.52 7.28
C GLN A 144 13.42 -15.95 8.53
N SER A 145 13.84 -17.22 8.55
CA SER A 145 14.79 -17.66 9.56
C SER A 145 16.11 -16.88 9.43
N PRO A 146 16.84 -16.63 10.52
CA PRO A 146 18.13 -15.91 10.46
C PRO A 146 19.17 -16.54 9.52
N ARG A 147 19.04 -17.83 9.22
CA ARG A 147 19.94 -18.55 8.29
C ARG A 147 19.60 -18.29 6.82
N GLN A 148 18.36 -17.94 6.53
CA GLN A 148 17.83 -17.72 5.17
C GLN A 148 17.74 -16.23 4.82
N ASP A 149 17.78 -15.34 5.82
CA ASP A 149 17.70 -13.90 5.57
C ASP A 149 19.00 -13.36 5.00
N PRO A 150 19.05 -12.96 3.71
CA PRO A 150 20.25 -12.45 3.07
C PRO A 150 20.73 -11.13 3.71
N LEU A 151 19.85 -10.39 4.37
CA LEU A 151 20.13 -9.11 5.00
C LEU A 151 20.60 -9.27 6.46
N ARG A 152 20.63 -10.48 7.00
CA ARG A 152 20.90 -10.75 8.43
C ARG A 152 22.21 -10.12 8.95
N LYS A 153 23.22 -9.99 8.10
CA LYS A 153 24.51 -9.40 8.47
C LYS A 153 24.48 -7.87 8.62
N LEU A 154 23.45 -7.22 8.12
CA LEU A 154 23.34 -5.75 8.12
C LEU A 154 22.74 -5.21 9.43
N TYR A 155 22.05 -6.04 10.22
CA TYR A 155 21.38 -5.59 11.45
C TYR A 155 21.64 -6.54 12.62
N ASP A 156 21.49 -6.04 13.83
CA ASP A 156 21.60 -6.81 15.06
C ASP A 156 20.20 -7.18 15.60
N THR A 157 19.23 -6.28 15.39
CA THR A 157 17.86 -6.41 15.91
C THR A 157 16.84 -6.17 14.80
N ASP A 158 15.86 -7.10 14.68
CA ASP A 158 14.62 -6.98 13.88
C ASP A 158 13.45 -7.28 14.80
N ALA A 159 12.97 -6.27 15.51
CA ALA A 159 11.94 -6.41 16.53
C ALA A 159 10.62 -5.77 16.10
N SER A 160 9.52 -6.21 16.71
CA SER A 160 8.16 -5.75 16.39
C SER A 160 7.96 -4.25 16.64
N GLU A 161 8.59 -3.73 17.68
CA GLU A 161 8.56 -2.33 18.08
C GLU A 161 9.20 -1.37 17.08
N HIS A 162 10.00 -1.88 16.14
CA HIS A 162 10.61 -1.10 15.05
C HIS A 162 9.79 -1.11 13.76
N THR A 163 8.52 -1.50 13.83
CA THR A 163 7.57 -1.36 12.72
C THR A 163 6.93 0.02 12.76
N ILE A 164 7.05 0.75 11.66
CA ILE A 164 6.49 2.10 11.48
C ILE A 164 5.32 2.00 10.50
N TYR A 165 4.13 2.36 10.96
CA TYR A 165 2.95 2.49 10.11
C TYR A 165 2.55 3.96 10.02
N VAL A 166 2.59 4.52 8.82
CA VAL A 166 2.18 5.91 8.56
C VAL A 166 0.81 5.92 7.90
N SER A 167 -0.06 6.80 8.35
CA SER A 167 -1.37 7.05 7.73
C SER A 167 -1.70 8.53 7.68
N GLU A 168 -2.42 8.95 6.65
CA GLU A 168 -3.12 10.23 6.67
C GLU A 168 -4.32 10.17 7.61
N TRP A 169 -4.64 11.27 8.24
CA TRP A 169 -5.73 11.36 9.16
C TRP A 169 -6.60 12.59 8.89
N GLY A 170 -7.87 12.34 8.63
CA GLY A 170 -8.88 13.37 8.49
C GLY A 170 -9.76 13.45 9.73
N HIS A 171 -10.42 14.58 9.97
CA HIS A 171 -11.30 14.77 11.13
C HIS A 171 -12.74 14.34 10.87
N SER A 172 -13.05 13.87 9.67
CA SER A 172 -14.36 13.30 9.29
C SER A 172 -14.22 11.84 8.85
N MET A 173 -15.21 11.00 9.14
CA MET A 173 -15.21 9.61 8.67
C MET A 173 -15.52 9.52 7.17
N GLY A 174 -14.82 8.62 6.49
CA GLY A 174 -14.82 8.46 5.05
C GLY A 174 -16.16 8.08 4.38
N PRO A 175 -17.02 7.22 4.96
CA PRO A 175 -18.29 6.86 4.34
C PRO A 175 -19.23 8.06 4.13
N LEU A 176 -19.23 9.00 5.08
CA LEU A 176 -19.99 10.24 4.94
C LEU A 176 -19.40 11.16 3.86
N ALA A 177 -18.10 11.11 3.68
CA ALA A 177 -17.43 11.94 2.69
C ALA A 177 -17.58 11.42 1.25
N GLY A 178 -17.69 10.11 1.06
CA GLY A 178 -17.99 9.51 -0.25
C GLY A 178 -19.41 9.85 -0.79
N MET A 179 -20.34 10.13 0.11
CA MET A 179 -21.69 10.60 -0.24
C MET A 179 -21.76 12.12 -0.45
N MET A 180 -20.82 12.86 0.10
CA MET A 180 -20.72 14.31 -0.08
C MET A 180 -19.74 14.61 -1.21
N SER A 181 -20.04 15.55 -2.07
CA SER A 181 -19.20 15.97 -3.20
C SER A 181 -17.83 16.54 -2.81
N ASN A 182 -17.55 16.66 -1.52
CA ASN A 182 -16.27 17.13 -0.98
C ASN A 182 -15.43 15.93 -0.55
N VAL A 183 -14.26 15.79 -1.14
CA VAL A 183 -13.22 14.85 -0.70
C VAL A 183 -12.86 15.16 0.76
N PRO A 184 -12.80 14.18 1.67
CA PRO A 184 -12.35 14.42 3.03
C PRO A 184 -10.98 15.05 3.01
N LYS A 185 -10.82 16.10 3.78
CA LYS A 185 -9.54 16.76 3.93
C LYS A 185 -8.68 15.95 4.89
N ALA A 186 -7.42 15.70 4.52
CA ALA A 186 -6.43 15.21 5.46
C ALA A 186 -5.90 16.41 6.28
N GLU A 187 -5.86 16.30 7.60
CA GLU A 187 -5.42 17.36 8.49
C GLU A 187 -4.09 17.05 9.17
N SER A 188 -3.73 15.76 9.30
CA SER A 188 -2.46 15.34 9.91
C SER A 188 -1.94 14.04 9.32
N LEU A 189 -0.68 13.70 9.66
CA LEU A 189 -0.07 12.40 9.44
C LEU A 189 0.16 11.74 10.80
N LEU A 190 -0.26 10.48 10.92
CA LEU A 190 -0.05 9.67 12.11
C LEU A 190 1.11 8.70 11.90
N ILE A 191 1.95 8.54 12.92
CA ILE A 191 2.96 7.49 13.01
C ILE A 191 2.53 6.53 14.11
N ASN A 192 2.24 5.29 13.76
CA ASN A 192 1.68 4.28 14.65
C ASN A 192 0.45 4.79 15.43
N GLY A 193 -0.46 5.46 14.71
CA GLY A 193 -1.73 5.94 15.24
C GLY A 193 -1.64 7.18 16.12
N LYS A 194 -0.48 7.84 16.19
CA LYS A 194 -0.26 9.06 16.98
C LYS A 194 0.31 10.19 16.13
N GLY A 195 -0.13 11.41 16.41
CA GLY A 195 0.32 12.63 15.72
C GLY A 195 -0.05 13.87 16.51
N LYS A 196 0.27 15.03 15.94
CA LYS A 196 -0.06 16.35 16.53
C LYS A 196 -0.63 17.26 15.46
N THR A 197 -1.54 18.12 15.86
CA THR A 197 -1.98 19.26 15.05
C THR A 197 -1.52 20.57 15.69
N VAL A 198 -1.67 21.68 14.98
CA VAL A 198 -1.35 23.01 15.50
C VAL A 198 -2.20 23.33 16.74
N GLU A 199 -3.42 22.80 16.79
CA GLU A 199 -4.37 23.01 17.89
C GLU A 199 -4.09 22.09 19.09
N ASN A 200 -3.46 20.92 18.86
CA ASN A 200 -3.24 19.86 19.85
C ASN A 200 -1.75 19.50 19.94
N ILE A 201 -0.93 20.45 20.34
CA ILE A 201 0.54 20.28 20.45
C ILE A 201 0.95 19.32 21.57
N ASP A 202 0.08 19.12 22.55
CA ASP A 202 0.30 18.25 23.71
C ASP A 202 -0.17 16.79 23.48
N ALA A 203 -0.60 16.43 22.27
CA ALA A 203 -0.96 15.04 21.95
C ALA A 203 0.28 14.13 22.04
N PRO A 204 0.14 12.91 22.60
CA PRO A 204 1.28 12.01 22.80
C PRO A 204 1.84 11.51 21.46
N LEU A 205 3.16 11.39 21.38
CA LEU A 205 3.87 10.88 20.21
C LEU A 205 4.25 9.41 20.36
N THR A 206 4.48 8.77 19.23
CA THR A 206 5.11 7.44 19.19
C THR A 206 6.59 7.59 19.53
N LYS A 207 7.11 6.69 20.39
CA LYS A 207 8.53 6.63 20.78
C LYS A 207 9.11 5.31 20.32
N PHE A 208 10.26 5.38 19.63
CA PHE A 208 11.05 4.22 19.22
C PHE A 208 12.35 4.22 20.02
N SER A 209 12.68 3.10 20.67
CA SER A 209 13.86 3.00 21.55
C SER A 209 14.99 2.28 20.85
N VAL A 210 16.20 2.83 20.94
CA VAL A 210 17.43 2.22 20.43
C VAL A 210 18.56 2.35 21.44
N GLU A 211 19.51 1.41 21.39
CA GLU A 211 20.72 1.42 22.20
C GLU A 211 21.91 1.80 21.34
N TYR A 212 22.77 2.67 21.82
CA TYR A 212 24.00 3.05 21.15
C TYR A 212 24.86 1.85 20.75
N GLY A 213 25.38 1.88 19.53
CA GLY A 213 26.26 0.86 18.97
C GLY A 213 25.56 -0.34 18.34
N LYS A 214 24.24 -0.40 18.36
CA LYS A 214 23.45 -1.45 17.70
C LYS A 214 22.89 -0.97 16.36
N ARG A 215 22.62 -1.94 15.47
CA ARG A 215 21.99 -1.75 14.16
C ARG A 215 20.58 -2.35 14.19
N TYR A 216 19.60 -1.56 13.79
CA TYR A 216 18.19 -1.93 13.86
C TYR A 216 17.58 -1.96 12.46
N ARG A 217 16.86 -3.03 12.14
CA ARG A 217 16.00 -3.06 10.95
C ARG A 217 14.66 -2.41 11.30
N PHE A 218 14.40 -1.26 10.73
CA PHE A 218 13.11 -0.59 10.75
C PHE A 218 12.29 -0.99 9.53
N ARG A 219 11.00 -1.13 9.74
CA ARG A 219 10.04 -1.55 8.72
C ARG A 219 8.98 -0.48 8.57
N LEU A 220 9.06 0.28 7.48
CA LEU A 220 8.18 1.41 7.19
C LEU A 220 7.12 1.00 6.19
N ALA A 221 5.84 1.15 6.56
CA ALA A 221 4.69 0.96 5.69
C ALA A 221 3.84 2.22 5.65
N TYR A 222 3.46 2.65 4.45
CA TYR A 222 2.59 3.81 4.28
C TYR A 222 1.20 3.42 3.78
N GLY A 223 0.20 3.51 4.67
CA GLY A 223 -1.19 3.14 4.39
C GLY A 223 -1.99 4.19 3.62
N GLY A 224 -1.46 5.42 3.49
CA GLY A 224 -2.22 6.52 2.89
C GLY A 224 -3.41 6.96 3.74
N GLY A 225 -4.42 7.49 3.11
CA GLY A 225 -5.66 7.97 3.73
C GLY A 225 -6.60 8.57 2.69
N SER A 226 -7.22 9.70 3.01
CA SER A 226 -8.25 10.32 2.16
C SER A 226 -7.71 10.93 0.86
N LYS A 227 -6.48 11.43 0.85
CA LYS A 227 -5.83 11.98 -0.36
C LYS A 227 -4.77 11.07 -0.93
N SER A 228 -4.14 10.24 -0.09
CA SER A 228 -3.05 9.34 -0.47
C SER A 228 -1.87 10.07 -1.13
N CYS A 229 -1.51 11.20 -0.54
CA CYS A 229 -0.36 11.99 -0.96
C CYS A 229 0.93 11.21 -0.79
N PRO A 230 1.91 11.30 -1.71
CA PRO A 230 3.27 10.84 -1.42
C PRO A 230 3.83 11.52 -0.17
N ILE A 231 4.61 10.79 0.60
CA ILE A 231 5.23 11.28 1.84
C ILE A 231 6.74 11.17 1.78
N GLN A 232 7.43 12.05 2.48
CA GLN A 232 8.85 11.97 2.74
C GLN A 232 9.08 11.68 4.23
N PHE A 233 9.80 10.59 4.53
CA PHE A 233 10.22 10.17 5.86
C PHE A 233 11.69 10.48 6.08
N SER A 234 12.05 10.96 7.29
CA SER A 234 13.44 11.22 7.69
C SER A 234 13.61 11.13 9.20
N ILE A 235 14.85 10.89 9.66
CA ILE A 235 15.23 10.90 11.07
C ILE A 235 16.35 11.92 11.26
N GLU A 236 16.14 12.85 12.18
CA GLU A 236 17.08 13.93 12.47
C GLU A 236 18.50 13.39 12.74
N LYS A 237 19.49 13.93 12.03
CA LYS A 237 20.92 13.58 12.15
C LYS A 237 21.26 12.08 11.89
N HIS A 238 20.39 11.32 11.23
CA HIS A 238 20.65 9.91 10.92
C HIS A 238 20.66 9.69 9.42
N VAL A 239 21.55 8.80 9.00
CA VAL A 239 21.57 8.20 7.68
C VAL A 239 20.82 6.89 7.75
N LEU A 240 20.01 6.61 6.74
CA LEU A 240 19.20 5.41 6.62
C LEU A 240 19.84 4.51 5.56
N THR A 241 20.13 3.25 5.90
CA THR A 241 20.57 2.28 4.88
C THR A 241 19.37 1.53 4.35
N LEU A 242 18.91 1.92 3.16
CA LEU A 242 17.79 1.30 2.47
C LEU A 242 18.16 -0.13 2.06
N VAL A 243 17.30 -1.13 2.35
CA VAL A 243 17.63 -2.55 2.12
C VAL A 243 16.50 -3.36 1.47
N ALA A 244 15.26 -2.89 1.49
CA ALA A 244 14.15 -3.59 0.83
C ALA A 244 13.04 -2.61 0.42
N LEU A 245 12.36 -2.94 -0.69
CA LEU A 245 11.18 -2.26 -1.21
C LEU A 245 10.05 -3.29 -1.38
N ASP A 246 8.84 -2.98 -0.89
CA ASP A 246 7.65 -3.83 -0.95
C ASP A 246 7.91 -5.29 -0.52
N GLY A 247 8.77 -5.47 0.50
CA GLY A 247 9.17 -6.77 1.02
C GLY A 247 10.36 -7.41 0.32
N ASN A 248 10.77 -6.92 -0.86
CA ASN A 248 11.83 -7.47 -1.68
C ASN A 248 13.17 -6.77 -1.43
N GLY A 249 14.24 -7.54 -1.26
CA GLY A 249 15.58 -7.03 -0.99
C GLY A 249 16.15 -6.22 -2.15
N ILE A 250 16.89 -5.17 -1.83
CA ILE A 250 17.70 -4.40 -2.77
C ILE A 250 19.17 -4.34 -2.32
N GLU A 251 20.07 -3.96 -3.21
CA GLU A 251 21.43 -3.59 -2.83
C GLU A 251 21.38 -2.41 -1.85
N PRO A 252 22.14 -2.45 -0.74
CA PRO A 252 22.05 -1.40 0.28
C PRO A 252 22.42 -0.02 -0.25
N GLU A 253 21.54 0.98 -0.03
CA GLU A 253 21.74 2.36 -0.44
C GLU A 253 21.66 3.30 0.76
N TYR A 254 22.60 4.24 0.86
CA TYR A 254 22.66 5.21 1.96
C TYR A 254 21.91 6.49 1.58
N VAL A 255 20.89 6.84 2.37
CA VAL A 255 20.03 7.98 2.09
C VAL A 255 19.76 8.80 3.36
N ASN A 256 19.45 10.09 3.20
CA ASN A 256 19.05 10.96 4.31
C ASN A 256 17.53 10.97 4.54
N SER A 257 16.76 10.62 3.51
CA SER A 257 15.29 10.58 3.57
C SER A 257 14.74 9.63 2.51
N ILE A 258 13.50 9.20 2.73
CA ILE A 258 12.80 8.22 1.89
C ILE A 258 11.45 8.81 1.50
N GLU A 259 11.17 8.89 0.22
CA GLU A 259 9.88 9.32 -0.31
C GLU A 259 9.14 8.14 -0.91
N LEU A 260 7.86 7.98 -0.56
CA LEU A 260 7.02 6.85 -1.00
C LEU A 260 5.59 7.29 -1.26
N GLY A 261 4.93 6.53 -2.16
CA GLY A 261 3.49 6.57 -2.39
C GLY A 261 2.71 5.63 -1.46
N ARG A 262 1.40 5.80 -1.44
CA ARG A 262 0.49 4.94 -0.68
C ARG A 262 0.68 3.46 -1.04
N GLY A 263 0.67 2.61 -0.02
CA GLY A 263 0.79 1.16 -0.17
C GLY A 263 2.21 0.67 -0.37
N GLU A 264 3.18 1.55 -0.56
CA GLU A 264 4.58 1.16 -0.62
C GLU A 264 5.14 0.88 0.76
N ARG A 265 6.09 -0.04 0.84
CA ARG A 265 6.79 -0.42 2.06
C ARG A 265 8.28 -0.37 1.82
N VAL A 266 9.01 0.04 2.84
CA VAL A 266 10.46 0.20 2.78
C VAL A 266 11.07 -0.31 4.07
N ASP A 267 12.10 -1.18 3.96
CA ASP A 267 12.91 -1.52 5.12
C ASP A 267 14.25 -0.79 5.05
N PHE A 268 14.67 -0.25 6.17
CA PHE A 268 15.97 0.38 6.29
C PHE A 268 16.69 -0.06 7.58
N ILE A 269 18.01 0.00 7.55
CA ILE A 269 18.85 -0.20 8.73
C ILE A 269 19.21 1.16 9.30
N LEU A 270 18.97 1.30 10.59
CA LEU A 270 19.42 2.42 11.41
C LEU A 270 20.63 1.98 12.24
N GLU A 271 21.77 2.59 12.01
CA GLU A 271 22.92 2.44 12.90
C GLU A 271 22.82 3.46 14.05
N ALA A 272 22.63 2.96 15.26
CA ALA A 272 22.47 3.82 16.44
C ALA A 272 23.85 4.33 16.93
N LYS A 273 24.42 5.31 16.20
CA LYS A 273 25.76 5.86 16.47
C LYS A 273 25.75 7.32 16.95
N ARG A 274 24.60 7.86 17.37
CA ARG A 274 24.48 9.24 17.85
C ARG A 274 24.58 9.33 19.36
N ALA A 275 24.87 10.52 19.86
CA ALA A 275 24.90 10.80 21.30
C ALA A 275 23.55 10.43 21.96
N PRO A 276 23.53 9.99 23.24
CA PRO A 276 22.30 9.78 23.97
C PRO A 276 21.39 11.01 23.93
N GLY A 277 20.12 10.80 23.60
CA GLY A 277 19.15 11.88 23.44
C GLY A 277 17.89 11.44 22.74
N VAL A 278 17.05 12.42 22.41
CA VAL A 278 15.81 12.23 21.65
C VAL A 278 15.98 12.92 20.30
N TYR A 279 15.74 12.16 19.23
CA TYR A 279 15.84 12.64 17.85
C TYR A 279 14.47 12.60 17.20
N LYS A 280 14.17 13.63 16.43
CA LYS A 280 12.89 13.73 15.73
C LYS A 280 12.84 12.80 14.53
N MET A 281 11.79 11.99 14.45
CA MET A 281 11.38 11.30 13.25
C MET A 281 10.28 12.11 12.58
N SER A 282 10.44 12.44 11.31
CA SER A 282 9.54 13.34 10.59
C SER A 282 8.95 12.68 9.37
N VAL A 283 7.66 12.87 9.16
CA VAL A 283 6.95 12.57 7.92
C VAL A 283 6.32 13.85 7.41
N VAL A 284 6.51 14.15 6.13
CA VAL A 284 5.96 15.35 5.48
C VAL A 284 5.32 14.92 4.17
N ALA A 285 4.11 15.39 3.88
CA ALA A 285 3.49 15.15 2.58
C ALA A 285 4.22 15.94 1.49
N HIS A 286 4.22 15.39 0.27
CA HIS A 286 4.82 16.05 -0.90
C HIS A 286 4.18 17.43 -1.13
N PRO A 287 4.95 18.45 -1.51
CA PRO A 287 4.46 19.83 -1.70
C PRO A 287 3.27 19.95 -2.65
N ASP A 288 3.20 19.10 -3.68
CA ASP A 288 2.10 19.09 -4.67
C ASP A 288 0.74 18.73 -4.06
N CYS A 289 0.72 18.19 -2.85
CA CYS A 289 -0.50 17.87 -2.12
C CYS A 289 -1.20 19.06 -1.47
N GLN A 290 -0.61 20.23 -1.48
CA GLN A 290 -1.16 21.53 -1.02
C GLN A 290 -1.60 21.62 0.46
N ASP A 291 -1.54 20.54 1.25
CA ASP A 291 -2.08 20.51 2.62
C ASP A 291 -1.03 20.67 3.73
N ASN A 292 0.26 20.77 3.40
CA ASN A 292 1.37 20.88 4.37
C ASN A 292 1.30 19.86 5.52
N LEU A 293 0.82 18.64 5.24
CA LEU A 293 0.64 17.60 6.25
C LEU A 293 1.97 17.17 6.85
N LYS A 294 2.01 17.06 8.18
CA LYS A 294 3.20 16.66 8.93
C LYS A 294 2.83 15.65 10.01
N GLY A 295 3.72 14.66 10.20
CA GLY A 295 3.69 13.71 11.31
C GLY A 295 5.04 13.68 12.01
N VAL A 296 5.02 13.42 13.31
CA VAL A 296 6.22 13.39 14.15
C VAL A 296 6.19 12.20 15.09
N ALA A 297 7.34 11.56 15.27
CA ALA A 297 7.62 10.59 16.32
C ALA A 297 9.01 10.85 16.93
N GLU A 298 9.35 10.14 17.98
CA GLU A 298 10.61 10.28 18.70
C GLU A 298 11.45 9.00 18.61
N LEU A 299 12.73 9.15 18.26
CA LEU A 299 13.75 8.12 18.39
C LEU A 299 14.54 8.39 19.67
N VAL A 300 14.45 7.48 20.65
CA VAL A 300 15.02 7.65 21.99
C VAL A 300 16.20 6.71 22.19
N TYR A 301 17.36 7.25 22.53
CA TYR A 301 18.53 6.47 22.92
C TYR A 301 18.48 6.14 24.41
N THR A 302 18.35 4.86 24.77
CA THR A 302 18.09 4.39 26.14
C THR A 302 19.32 4.34 27.03
N ASN A 303 20.53 4.20 26.48
CA ASN A 303 21.78 4.11 27.27
C ASN A 303 22.32 5.52 27.58
N LYS A 304 21.92 6.08 28.73
CA LYS A 304 22.36 7.41 29.20
C LYS A 304 23.80 7.41 29.75
N ASP A 305 24.33 6.25 30.18
CA ASP A 305 25.58 6.17 30.97
C ASP A 305 26.87 6.09 30.16
N LYS A 306 26.79 5.98 28.83
CA LYS A 306 27.97 6.05 27.97
C LYS A 306 28.06 7.43 27.35
N ALA A 307 28.58 8.38 28.12
CA ALA A 307 29.13 9.62 27.56
C ALA A 307 30.35 9.27 26.69
N VAL A 308 30.11 8.75 25.50
CA VAL A 308 31.15 8.54 24.50
C VAL A 308 31.41 9.92 23.89
N LEU A 309 32.63 10.39 24.04
CA LEU A 309 33.16 11.51 23.27
C LEU A 309 33.16 11.11 21.79
N ILE A 310 32.04 11.35 21.12
CA ILE A 310 31.87 11.02 19.72
C ILE A 310 32.56 12.11 18.91
N LYS A 311 33.60 11.74 18.19
CA LYS A 311 34.12 12.53 17.07
C LYS A 311 33.15 12.35 15.88
N ASP A 312 31.97 12.96 15.97
CA ASP A 312 30.88 12.85 14.97
C ASP A 312 31.05 13.81 13.77
N ILE A 313 32.26 14.38 13.59
CA ILE A 313 32.42 15.52 12.68
C ILE A 313 32.49 15.10 11.20
N ASP A 314 32.98 13.91 10.89
CA ASP A 314 33.26 13.54 9.50
C ASP A 314 32.07 12.96 8.73
N GLU A 315 31.09 12.32 9.39
CA GLU A 315 29.88 11.81 8.71
C GLU A 315 28.81 12.87 8.47
N LEU A 316 28.78 13.95 9.28
CA LEU A 316 27.81 15.04 9.12
C LEU A 316 28.06 15.88 7.86
N ASN A 317 29.27 15.84 7.31
CA ASN A 317 29.67 16.60 6.12
C ASN A 317 29.42 15.85 4.80
N LYS A 318 29.06 14.56 4.85
CA LYS A 318 28.65 13.83 3.66
C LYS A 318 27.21 14.20 3.28
N VAL A 319 27.03 14.72 2.08
CA VAL A 319 25.70 14.94 1.50
C VAL A 319 25.20 13.60 0.99
N TYR A 320 24.18 13.05 1.67
CA TYR A 320 23.49 11.85 1.22
C TYR A 320 22.28 12.23 0.38
N ARG A 321 21.97 11.40 -0.61
CA ARG A 321 20.83 11.59 -1.50
C ARG A 321 19.50 11.30 -0.79
N LYS A 322 18.42 11.89 -1.27
CA LYS A 322 17.05 11.47 -0.96
C LYS A 322 16.71 10.27 -1.86
N PHE A 323 16.13 9.22 -1.30
CA PHE A 323 15.51 8.17 -2.13
C PHE A 323 14.07 8.54 -2.48
N SER A 324 13.69 8.36 -3.74
CA SER A 324 12.32 8.63 -4.19
C SER A 324 11.79 7.48 -5.06
N THR A 325 10.61 6.98 -4.70
CA THR A 325 9.78 6.13 -5.56
C THR A 325 8.87 6.97 -6.46
N VAL A 326 8.68 8.24 -6.09
CA VAL A 326 7.94 9.24 -6.85
C VAL A 326 8.88 9.78 -7.93
N ILE A 327 8.70 9.31 -9.15
CA ILE A 327 9.56 9.68 -10.26
C ILE A 327 9.02 10.96 -10.86
N SER A 328 9.66 12.06 -10.52
CA SER A 328 9.49 13.35 -11.16
C SER A 328 10.71 13.66 -12.04
N VAL A 329 10.67 14.76 -12.77
CA VAL A 329 11.82 15.38 -13.46
C VAL A 329 13.09 15.45 -12.56
N GLN A 330 12.93 15.28 -11.26
CA GLN A 330 14.01 15.25 -10.26
C GLN A 330 14.98 14.07 -10.37
N CYS A 331 14.72 13.05 -11.21
CA CYS A 331 15.68 11.97 -11.45
C CYS A 331 16.92 12.41 -12.24
N GLU A 332 16.95 13.63 -12.76
CA GLU A 332 18.15 14.29 -13.30
C GLU A 332 18.95 15.03 -12.21
N ASP A 333 18.38 15.16 -10.99
CA ASP A 333 19.03 15.80 -9.85
C ASP A 333 19.93 14.78 -9.13
N GLU A 334 21.24 15.03 -9.12
CA GLU A 334 22.22 14.18 -8.43
C GLU A 334 21.97 14.03 -6.92
N SER A 335 21.16 14.91 -6.32
CA SER A 335 20.74 14.83 -4.90
C SER A 335 19.65 13.79 -4.65
N VAL A 336 19.05 13.21 -5.70
CA VAL A 336 17.97 12.22 -5.61
C VAL A 336 18.46 10.88 -6.14
N LEU A 337 18.25 9.82 -5.37
CA LEU A 337 18.36 8.43 -5.79
C LEU A 337 17.00 7.97 -6.27
N CYS A 338 16.83 7.80 -7.55
CA CYS A 338 15.56 7.37 -8.14
C CYS A 338 15.37 5.86 -8.07
N LEU A 339 14.10 5.44 -8.12
CA LEU A 339 13.72 4.02 -8.15
C LEU A 339 14.43 3.23 -9.25
N THR A 340 14.66 3.84 -10.43
CA THR A 340 15.33 3.20 -11.58
C THR A 340 16.83 3.00 -11.40
N GLU A 341 17.46 3.70 -10.46
CA GLU A 341 18.87 3.54 -10.11
C GLU A 341 19.07 2.45 -9.06
N ALA A 342 18.05 2.23 -8.19
CA ALA A 342 18.09 1.17 -7.19
C ALA A 342 18.15 -0.20 -7.86
N ARG A 343 18.93 -1.12 -7.28
CA ARG A 343 19.15 -2.44 -7.84
C ARG A 343 18.58 -3.52 -6.94
N GLY A 344 17.81 -4.44 -7.51
CA GLY A 344 17.36 -5.63 -6.83
C GLY A 344 18.54 -6.44 -6.26
N TYR A 345 18.36 -7.00 -5.07
CA TYR A 345 19.36 -7.88 -4.46
C TYR A 345 19.64 -9.10 -5.34
N GLU A 346 18.60 -9.67 -5.94
CA GLU A 346 18.69 -10.78 -6.87
C GLU A 346 18.60 -10.30 -8.33
N GLN A 347 19.16 -11.08 -9.24
CA GLN A 347 19.01 -10.86 -10.66
C GLN A 347 17.60 -11.25 -11.11
N MET A 348 17.08 -10.54 -12.10
CA MET A 348 15.83 -10.94 -12.74
C MET A 348 16.01 -12.30 -13.42
N PRO A 349 15.04 -13.23 -13.29
CA PRO A 349 15.09 -14.54 -13.95
C PRO A 349 15.35 -14.41 -15.46
N SER A 350 16.23 -15.26 -16.00
CA SER A 350 16.68 -15.18 -17.40
C SER A 350 15.54 -15.27 -18.42
N GLU A 351 14.44 -15.97 -18.09
CA GLU A 351 13.24 -16.00 -18.93
C GLU A 351 12.57 -14.64 -19.06
N LEU A 352 12.59 -13.82 -18.00
CA LEU A 352 12.01 -12.46 -17.98
C LEU A 352 12.94 -11.42 -18.64
N THR A 353 14.20 -11.75 -18.95
CA THR A 353 15.09 -10.84 -19.66
C THR A 353 14.85 -10.84 -21.18
N LYS A 354 14.17 -11.88 -21.69
CA LYS A 354 13.85 -12.05 -23.11
C LYS A 354 12.66 -11.19 -23.54
N THR A 355 12.33 -11.21 -24.82
CA THR A 355 11.10 -10.62 -25.33
C THR A 355 9.90 -11.25 -24.62
N PRO A 356 8.99 -10.46 -24.07
CA PRO A 356 7.82 -11.01 -23.37
C PRO A 356 6.87 -11.70 -24.34
N ASP A 357 6.21 -12.77 -23.88
CA ASP A 357 5.19 -13.49 -24.66
C ASP A 357 3.95 -12.61 -24.90
N ARG A 358 3.67 -11.69 -23.94
CA ARG A 358 2.56 -10.74 -24.02
C ARG A 358 3.01 -9.37 -23.55
N THR A 359 2.74 -8.34 -24.36
CA THR A 359 2.88 -6.93 -23.97
C THR A 359 1.50 -6.29 -23.97
N LEU A 360 1.10 -5.77 -22.80
CA LEU A 360 -0.13 -5.01 -22.64
C LEU A 360 0.19 -3.52 -22.58
N TYR A 361 -0.36 -2.75 -23.50
CA TYR A 361 -0.28 -1.29 -23.47
C TYR A 361 -1.56 -0.73 -22.87
N VAL A 362 -1.47 -0.13 -21.69
CA VAL A 362 -2.61 0.34 -20.90
C VAL A 362 -2.51 1.85 -20.71
N PRO A 363 -3.08 2.65 -21.64
CA PRO A 363 -3.31 4.07 -21.41
C PRO A 363 -4.35 4.23 -20.31
N PHE A 364 -4.19 5.24 -19.46
CA PHE A 364 -5.20 5.62 -18.50
C PHE A 364 -5.30 7.14 -18.39
N ASN A 365 -6.48 7.63 -18.05
CA ASN A 365 -6.74 9.05 -17.86
C ASN A 365 -7.96 9.29 -16.95
N TYR A 366 -8.10 10.53 -16.51
CA TYR A 366 -9.35 11.04 -15.95
C TYR A 366 -10.06 11.92 -16.96
N SER A 367 -11.37 11.76 -17.00
CA SER A 367 -12.27 12.64 -17.73
C SER A 367 -13.17 13.36 -16.74
N THR A 368 -13.45 14.63 -16.98
CA THR A 368 -14.34 15.44 -16.16
C THR A 368 -15.50 15.98 -16.99
N ARG A 369 -16.71 15.87 -16.45
CA ARG A 369 -17.90 16.45 -17.06
C ARG A 369 -18.59 17.39 -16.09
N ARG A 370 -18.86 18.60 -16.51
CA ARG A 370 -19.67 19.53 -15.74
C ARG A 370 -21.15 19.17 -15.89
N ILE A 371 -21.78 18.68 -14.82
CA ILE A 371 -23.20 18.32 -14.80
C ILE A 371 -24.06 19.55 -14.49
N SER A 372 -23.58 20.45 -13.64
CA SER A 372 -24.24 21.70 -13.28
C SER A 372 -23.23 22.77 -12.89
N ALA A 373 -23.71 24.00 -12.62
CA ALA A 373 -22.82 25.08 -12.14
C ALA A 373 -22.04 24.74 -10.86
N LYS A 374 -22.56 23.78 -10.05
CA LYS A 374 -21.97 23.40 -8.75
C LYS A 374 -21.47 21.94 -8.71
N ARG A 375 -21.69 21.15 -9.78
CA ARG A 375 -21.33 19.72 -9.79
C ARG A 375 -20.49 19.38 -11.01
N VAL A 376 -19.29 18.93 -10.73
CA VAL A 376 -18.37 18.32 -11.70
C VAL A 376 -18.29 16.84 -11.35
N GLU A 377 -18.51 15.97 -12.32
CA GLU A 377 -18.28 14.54 -12.21
C GLU A 377 -16.94 14.23 -12.88
N SER A 378 -16.14 13.40 -12.22
CA SER A 378 -14.87 12.94 -12.72
C SER A 378 -14.84 11.41 -12.69
N TRP A 379 -14.38 10.79 -13.75
CA TRP A 379 -14.24 9.33 -13.86
C TRP A 379 -12.91 8.96 -14.52
N GLY A 380 -12.37 7.81 -14.13
CA GLY A 380 -11.17 7.24 -14.71
C GLY A 380 -11.51 6.25 -15.82
N GLN A 381 -10.58 6.08 -16.74
CA GLN A 381 -10.64 5.10 -17.81
C GLN A 381 -9.28 4.44 -17.98
N SER A 382 -9.28 3.11 -18.13
CA SER A 382 -8.12 2.34 -18.53
C SER A 382 -8.39 1.71 -19.88
N ASP A 383 -7.52 1.97 -20.87
CA ASP A 383 -7.68 1.50 -22.25
C ASP A 383 -9.05 1.89 -22.88
N GLY A 384 -9.58 3.05 -22.46
CA GLY A 384 -10.87 3.58 -22.90
C GLY A 384 -12.10 3.01 -22.19
N HIS A 385 -11.94 2.02 -21.30
CA HIS A 385 -13.03 1.46 -20.52
C HIS A 385 -13.09 2.07 -19.12
N ARG A 386 -14.30 2.29 -18.63
CA ARG A 386 -14.59 2.69 -17.26
C ARG A 386 -14.92 1.46 -16.44
N PHE A 387 -14.07 1.10 -15.50
CA PHE A 387 -14.27 -0.07 -14.68
C PHE A 387 -15.49 0.04 -13.78
N THR A 388 -16.29 -1.02 -13.72
CA THR A 388 -17.32 -1.24 -12.71
C THR A 388 -17.16 -2.63 -12.10
N TYR A 389 -17.59 -2.79 -10.84
CA TYR A 389 -17.56 -4.09 -10.18
C TYR A 389 -18.67 -5.01 -10.73
N PRO A 390 -18.41 -6.31 -10.94
CA PRO A 390 -19.44 -7.28 -11.28
C PRO A 390 -20.46 -7.47 -10.14
N ALA A 391 -21.64 -7.97 -10.46
CA ALA A 391 -22.69 -8.24 -9.47
C ALA A 391 -22.41 -9.42 -8.55
N SER A 392 -21.47 -10.31 -8.95
CA SER A 392 -21.04 -11.50 -8.19
C SER A 392 -19.53 -11.72 -8.36
N PRO A 393 -18.86 -12.39 -7.41
CA PRO A 393 -17.42 -12.63 -7.49
C PRO A 393 -17.04 -13.46 -8.71
N LEU A 394 -16.18 -12.92 -9.57
CA LEU A 394 -15.73 -13.58 -10.81
C LEU A 394 -15.08 -14.94 -10.57
N LEU A 395 -14.29 -15.06 -9.48
CA LEU A 395 -13.57 -16.29 -9.16
C LEU A 395 -14.49 -17.39 -8.62
N THR A 396 -15.42 -17.04 -7.73
CA THR A 396 -16.21 -18.02 -6.97
C THR A 396 -17.65 -18.17 -7.44
N GLN A 397 -18.17 -17.17 -8.19
CA GLN A 397 -19.53 -17.12 -8.74
C GLN A 397 -19.54 -16.53 -10.16
N GLY A 398 -18.53 -16.81 -10.97
CA GLY A 398 -18.41 -16.24 -12.32
C GLY A 398 -19.56 -16.62 -13.25
N GLY A 399 -20.24 -17.73 -12.99
CA GLY A 399 -21.44 -18.14 -13.74
C GLY A 399 -22.65 -17.23 -13.55
N ASP A 400 -22.67 -16.42 -12.47
CA ASP A 400 -23.75 -15.47 -12.20
C ASP A 400 -23.50 -14.10 -12.86
N VAL A 401 -22.33 -13.92 -13.50
CA VAL A 401 -21.96 -12.68 -14.20
C VAL A 401 -22.32 -12.79 -15.67
N GLY A 402 -23.27 -11.97 -16.12
CA GLY A 402 -23.69 -11.96 -17.52
C GLY A 402 -22.54 -11.54 -18.45
N PRO A 403 -22.38 -12.22 -19.62
CA PRO A 403 -21.31 -11.92 -20.56
C PRO A 403 -21.35 -10.46 -21.07
N ASN A 404 -22.52 -9.85 -21.13
CA ASN A 404 -22.71 -8.46 -21.57
C ASN A 404 -22.22 -7.44 -20.54
N THR A 405 -21.84 -7.86 -19.33
CA THR A 405 -21.25 -6.98 -18.31
C THR A 405 -19.74 -6.84 -18.44
N LEU A 406 -19.10 -7.76 -19.18
CA LEU A 406 -17.68 -7.70 -19.48
C LEU A 406 -17.41 -6.69 -20.59
N CYS A 407 -16.30 -5.97 -20.49
CA CYS A 407 -15.87 -5.09 -21.57
C CYS A 407 -15.59 -5.86 -22.86
N PRO A 408 -15.92 -5.32 -24.03
CA PRO A 408 -15.51 -5.91 -25.31
C PRO A 408 -13.97 -5.92 -25.43
N GLU A 409 -13.46 -6.83 -26.24
CA GLU A 409 -12.02 -6.84 -26.55
C GLU A 409 -11.61 -5.59 -27.34
N GLY A 410 -10.48 -5.01 -26.98
CA GLY A 410 -9.93 -3.83 -27.63
C GLY A 410 -10.08 -2.54 -26.79
N PRO A 411 -9.77 -1.38 -27.37
CA PRO A 411 -9.95 -0.09 -26.72
C PRO A 411 -11.44 0.27 -26.64
N GLY A 412 -11.87 0.80 -25.47
CA GLY A 412 -13.25 1.27 -25.25
C GLY A 412 -13.46 2.71 -25.70
N GLU A 413 -14.72 3.10 -25.77
CA GLU A 413 -15.17 4.49 -26.05
C GLU A 413 -15.80 5.16 -24.81
N GLY A 414 -15.42 4.73 -23.60
CA GLY A 414 -15.96 5.24 -22.35
C GLY A 414 -17.05 4.34 -21.73
N ASP A 415 -17.19 3.12 -22.26
CA ASP A 415 -18.16 2.14 -21.78
C ASP A 415 -17.89 1.76 -20.32
N GLU A 416 -18.96 1.68 -19.52
CA GLU A 416 -18.91 1.20 -18.15
C GLU A 416 -19.14 -0.31 -18.13
N CYS A 417 -18.07 -1.06 -17.79
CA CYS A 417 -18.07 -2.52 -17.86
C CYS A 417 -17.00 -3.12 -16.93
N VAL A 418 -17.05 -4.43 -16.73
CA VAL A 418 -16.03 -5.17 -15.98
C VAL A 418 -14.82 -5.38 -16.89
N HIS A 419 -13.76 -4.61 -16.69
CA HIS A 419 -12.59 -4.60 -17.57
C HIS A 419 -11.65 -5.76 -17.23
N VAL A 420 -11.67 -6.83 -18.02
CA VAL A 420 -10.85 -8.03 -17.84
C VAL A 420 -9.88 -8.19 -19.00
N LYS A 421 -8.62 -8.41 -18.71
CA LYS A 421 -7.56 -8.75 -19.67
C LYS A 421 -7.12 -10.19 -19.46
N ASN A 422 -7.29 -11.03 -20.47
CA ASN A 422 -6.91 -12.45 -20.44
C ASN A 422 -5.40 -12.62 -20.63
N ILE A 423 -4.77 -13.37 -19.74
CA ILE A 423 -3.33 -13.67 -19.72
C ILE A 423 -3.14 -15.18 -19.73
N PRO A 424 -2.45 -15.76 -20.74
CA PRO A 424 -2.14 -17.17 -20.75
C PRO A 424 -1.27 -17.56 -19.54
N LEU A 425 -1.60 -18.67 -18.89
CA LEU A 425 -0.81 -19.19 -17.78
C LEU A 425 0.63 -19.49 -18.25
N TYR A 426 1.59 -19.21 -17.37
CA TYR A 426 3.03 -19.35 -17.59
C TYR A 426 3.63 -18.43 -18.67
N SER A 427 2.89 -17.49 -19.23
CA SER A 427 3.46 -16.49 -20.12
C SER A 427 4.32 -15.47 -19.35
N THR A 428 5.34 -14.94 -20.03
CA THR A 428 6.08 -13.75 -19.59
C THR A 428 5.31 -12.51 -20.03
N VAL A 429 4.96 -11.66 -19.08
CA VAL A 429 4.10 -10.49 -19.31
C VAL A 429 4.88 -9.20 -19.09
N GLU A 430 4.75 -8.26 -20.01
CA GLU A 430 5.14 -6.87 -19.80
C GLU A 430 3.89 -5.99 -19.87
N ILE A 431 3.61 -5.22 -18.81
CA ILE A 431 2.55 -4.21 -18.81
C ILE A 431 3.25 -2.85 -18.97
N VAL A 432 2.91 -2.14 -20.03
CA VAL A 432 3.33 -0.76 -20.27
C VAL A 432 2.15 0.14 -19.95
N MET A 433 2.16 0.75 -18.76
CA MET A 433 1.13 1.69 -18.33
C MET A 433 1.60 3.12 -18.55
N PHE A 434 0.70 3.99 -18.97
CA PHE A 434 1.05 5.39 -19.23
C PHE A 434 -0.14 6.33 -19.01
N ASP A 435 0.18 7.46 -18.37
CA ASP A 435 -0.78 8.52 -18.06
C ASP A 435 -1.02 9.41 -19.29
N GLN A 436 -2.28 9.53 -19.70
CA GLN A 436 -2.73 10.44 -20.74
C GLN A 436 -3.47 11.68 -20.22
N GLY A 437 -3.83 11.70 -18.93
CA GLY A 437 -4.61 12.77 -18.32
C GLY A 437 -3.75 13.95 -17.87
N GLY A 438 -2.60 13.67 -17.28
CA GLY A 438 -1.65 14.67 -16.83
C GLY A 438 -2.14 15.55 -15.68
N GLU A 439 -3.13 15.10 -14.91
CA GLU A 439 -3.63 15.86 -13.76
C GLU A 439 -2.71 15.73 -12.53
N SER A 440 -2.21 14.51 -12.27
CA SER A 440 -1.40 14.19 -11.09
C SER A 440 -0.75 12.83 -11.22
N ASP A 441 0.17 12.50 -10.32
CA ASP A 441 0.73 11.16 -10.18
C ASP A 441 -0.34 10.14 -9.80
N HIS A 442 -0.16 8.90 -10.23
CA HIS A 442 -1.03 7.76 -9.93
C HIS A 442 -0.27 6.68 -9.18
N ILE A 443 -0.96 5.93 -8.36
CA ILE A 443 -0.37 4.83 -7.59
C ILE A 443 -1.15 3.56 -7.91
N PHE A 444 -0.49 2.59 -8.54
CA PHE A 444 -1.12 1.32 -8.89
C PHE A 444 -0.55 0.17 -8.10
N HIS A 445 -1.44 -0.72 -7.66
CA HIS A 445 -1.11 -1.97 -7.00
C HIS A 445 -1.65 -3.15 -7.79
N LEU A 446 -0.82 -4.19 -7.95
CA LEU A 446 -1.21 -5.45 -8.58
C LEU A 446 -1.41 -6.53 -7.50
N HIS A 447 -2.61 -7.05 -7.41
CA HIS A 447 -2.94 -8.19 -6.57
C HIS A 447 -2.30 -9.47 -7.09
N GLY A 448 -1.95 -10.38 -6.19
CA GLY A 448 -1.48 -11.72 -6.52
C GLY A 448 -0.07 -11.82 -7.08
N TYR A 449 0.57 -10.71 -7.41
CA TYR A 449 1.89 -10.67 -8.05
C TYR A 449 2.79 -9.57 -7.49
N SER A 450 4.09 -9.85 -7.54
CA SER A 450 5.11 -8.81 -7.61
C SER A 450 5.63 -8.71 -9.04
N PHE A 451 6.03 -7.53 -9.46
CA PHE A 451 6.55 -7.23 -10.79
C PHE A 451 7.92 -6.54 -10.73
N TYR A 452 8.75 -6.82 -11.70
CA TYR A 452 10.01 -6.11 -11.92
C TYR A 452 9.74 -4.78 -12.62
N VAL A 453 10.23 -3.69 -12.04
CA VAL A 453 10.14 -2.35 -12.65
C VAL A 453 11.30 -2.20 -13.63
N THR A 454 11.05 -2.48 -14.90
CA THR A 454 12.11 -2.50 -15.92
C THR A 454 12.38 -1.16 -16.57
N GLY A 455 11.43 -0.24 -16.52
CA GLY A 455 11.59 1.11 -17.06
C GLY A 455 10.56 2.06 -16.47
N VAL A 456 10.99 3.30 -16.28
CA VAL A 456 10.12 4.42 -15.91
C VAL A 456 10.63 5.66 -16.61
N ARG A 457 9.72 6.47 -17.12
CA ARG A 457 10.04 7.75 -17.74
C ARG A 457 8.87 8.72 -17.63
N GLU A 458 9.14 9.96 -17.31
CA GLU A 458 8.21 11.08 -17.40
C GLU A 458 8.40 11.81 -18.72
N PHE A 459 7.31 12.33 -19.27
CA PHE A 459 7.30 13.15 -20.48
C PHE A 459 6.66 14.52 -20.18
N ASN A 460 6.94 15.51 -21.04
CA ASN A 460 6.39 16.86 -20.86
C ASN A 460 4.92 16.96 -21.32
N ARG A 461 4.40 15.88 -21.93
CA ARG A 461 3.05 15.83 -22.50
C ARG A 461 2.57 14.39 -22.58
N SER A 462 1.28 14.22 -22.73
CA SER A 462 0.67 12.92 -22.98
C SER A 462 1.14 12.33 -24.33
N LEU A 463 1.27 11.01 -24.36
CA LEU A 463 1.61 10.24 -25.55
C LEU A 463 0.40 9.44 -26.02
N SER A 464 0.21 9.31 -27.35
CA SER A 464 -0.77 8.38 -27.89
C SER A 464 -0.29 6.94 -27.73
N LYS A 465 -1.22 5.98 -27.69
CA LYS A 465 -0.92 4.54 -27.60
C LYS A 465 -0.01 4.10 -28.74
N GLU A 466 -0.26 4.56 -29.96
CA GLU A 466 0.53 4.26 -31.15
C GLU A 466 1.97 4.79 -31.03
N THR A 467 2.14 5.96 -30.43
CA THR A 467 3.47 6.54 -30.18
C THR A 467 4.23 5.71 -29.16
N VAL A 468 3.59 5.32 -28.05
CA VAL A 468 4.22 4.47 -27.03
C VAL A 468 4.63 3.12 -27.61
N ILE A 469 3.77 2.48 -28.41
CA ILE A 469 4.09 1.22 -29.09
C ILE A 469 5.32 1.38 -29.97
N LYS A 470 5.33 2.36 -30.88
CA LYS A 470 6.46 2.61 -31.80
C LYS A 470 7.76 2.88 -31.05
N MET A 471 7.71 3.68 -29.99
CA MET A 471 8.89 3.98 -29.17
C MET A 471 9.40 2.75 -28.42
N ASN A 472 8.51 1.89 -27.91
CA ASN A 472 8.91 0.66 -27.23
C ASN A 472 9.53 -0.35 -28.20
N GLU A 473 8.96 -0.54 -29.38
CA GLU A 473 9.50 -1.39 -30.44
C GLU A 473 10.88 -0.90 -30.93
N ALA A 474 11.05 0.41 -31.02
CA ALA A 474 12.32 1.05 -31.38
C ALA A 474 13.34 1.11 -30.21
N ASN A 475 12.99 0.60 -29.02
CA ASN A 475 13.79 0.71 -27.78
C ASN A 475 14.17 2.16 -27.40
N THR A 476 13.31 3.13 -27.70
CA THR A 476 13.51 4.56 -27.39
C THR A 476 12.57 5.08 -26.32
N LEU A 477 11.64 4.23 -25.83
CA LEU A 477 10.65 4.60 -24.84
C LEU A 477 11.29 4.94 -23.48
N PHE A 478 12.27 4.16 -23.05
CA PHE A 478 13.02 4.34 -21.81
C PHE A 478 14.47 4.68 -22.11
N ILE A 479 15.04 5.62 -21.36
CA ILE A 479 16.46 5.99 -21.51
C ILE A 479 17.35 4.81 -21.12
N ASN A 480 17.03 4.17 -19.98
CA ASN A 480 17.75 3.02 -19.46
C ASN A 480 16.74 1.95 -18.99
N LYS A 481 16.48 0.95 -19.83
CA LYS A 481 15.66 -0.20 -19.44
C LYS A 481 16.54 -1.18 -18.65
N ASN A 482 16.23 -1.37 -17.34
CA ASN A 482 16.97 -2.29 -16.48
C ASN A 482 16.40 -3.71 -16.61
N LEU A 483 17.14 -4.63 -17.22
CA LEU A 483 16.77 -6.04 -17.36
C LEU A 483 17.71 -6.97 -16.59
N ILE A 484 18.67 -6.43 -15.83
CA ILE A 484 19.63 -7.25 -15.08
C ILE A 484 19.22 -7.40 -13.63
N ARG A 485 19.05 -6.27 -12.92
CA ARG A 485 18.67 -6.21 -11.51
C ARG A 485 17.63 -5.12 -11.26
N PRO A 486 16.50 -5.15 -11.96
CA PRO A 486 15.42 -4.23 -11.65
C PRO A 486 14.86 -4.52 -10.24
N VAL A 487 14.33 -3.51 -9.60
CA VAL A 487 13.65 -3.68 -8.31
C VAL A 487 12.35 -4.47 -8.49
N LEU A 488 12.06 -5.34 -7.52
CA LEU A 488 10.83 -6.12 -7.47
C LEU A 488 9.86 -5.47 -6.50
N LYS A 489 8.66 -5.14 -6.96
CA LYS A 489 7.62 -4.41 -6.22
C LYS A 489 6.23 -4.99 -6.51
N ASP A 490 5.24 -4.61 -5.74
CA ASP A 490 3.82 -4.85 -6.03
C ASP A 490 3.01 -3.56 -6.20
N THR A 491 3.62 -2.43 -5.86
CA THR A 491 3.00 -1.10 -5.91
C THR A 491 3.95 -0.14 -6.63
N ILE A 492 3.42 0.68 -7.52
CA ILE A 492 4.21 1.61 -8.34
C ILE A 492 3.56 2.98 -8.41
N VAL A 493 4.37 4.02 -8.25
CA VAL A 493 3.97 5.40 -8.55
C VAL A 493 4.25 5.66 -10.03
N ILE A 494 3.24 6.07 -10.78
CA ILE A 494 3.35 6.50 -12.17
C ILE A 494 3.23 8.03 -12.18
N PRO A 495 4.28 8.75 -12.58
CA PRO A 495 4.24 10.20 -12.57
C PRO A 495 3.26 10.74 -13.62
N LYS A 496 2.87 11.98 -13.43
CA LYS A 496 2.12 12.75 -14.41
C LYS A 496 2.78 12.65 -15.80
N PHE A 497 1.99 12.31 -16.83
CA PHE A 497 2.50 11.97 -18.17
C PHE A 497 3.57 10.89 -18.20
N GLY A 498 3.67 10.08 -17.13
CA GLY A 498 4.64 9.02 -16.99
C GLY A 498 4.30 7.77 -17.77
N VAL A 499 5.33 7.00 -18.07
CA VAL A 499 5.26 5.66 -18.66
C VAL A 499 6.08 4.71 -17.79
N VAL A 500 5.50 3.56 -17.42
CA VAL A 500 6.21 2.49 -16.69
C VAL A 500 6.14 1.18 -17.46
N ALA A 501 7.18 0.35 -17.34
CA ALA A 501 7.19 -1.02 -17.84
C ALA A 501 7.38 -1.99 -16.67
N LEU A 502 6.41 -2.87 -16.47
CA LEU A 502 6.31 -3.82 -15.38
C LEU A 502 6.38 -5.24 -15.95
N ARG A 503 7.31 -6.07 -15.47
CA ARG A 503 7.48 -7.45 -15.93
C ARG A 503 7.26 -8.47 -14.83
N PHE A 504 6.55 -9.55 -15.18
CA PHE A 504 6.36 -10.68 -14.28
C PHE A 504 6.10 -11.97 -15.07
N LYS A 505 6.18 -13.10 -14.37
CA LYS A 505 5.73 -14.41 -14.87
C LYS A 505 4.30 -14.64 -14.42
N ALA A 506 3.41 -14.96 -15.35
CA ALA A 506 2.00 -15.23 -15.07
C ALA A 506 1.83 -16.70 -14.57
N ASP A 507 2.38 -17.02 -13.39
CA ASP A 507 2.42 -18.38 -12.82
C ASP A 507 1.45 -18.60 -11.65
N ASN A 508 0.54 -17.65 -11.44
CA ASN A 508 -0.46 -17.65 -10.37
C ASN A 508 -1.86 -17.50 -10.99
N PRO A 509 -2.57 -18.62 -11.29
CA PRO A 509 -3.87 -18.56 -11.92
C PRO A 509 -4.92 -17.94 -11.01
N GLY A 510 -5.75 -17.03 -11.56
CA GLY A 510 -6.75 -16.31 -10.78
C GLY A 510 -7.26 -15.04 -11.48
N TYR A 511 -8.07 -14.28 -10.74
CA TYR A 511 -8.52 -12.94 -11.12
C TYR A 511 -7.81 -11.91 -10.21
N TRP A 512 -6.91 -11.13 -10.77
CA TRP A 512 -6.04 -10.23 -10.05
C TRP A 512 -6.30 -8.78 -10.44
N MET A 513 -6.64 -7.96 -9.44
CA MET A 513 -6.94 -6.56 -9.67
C MET A 513 -5.65 -5.76 -9.85
N MET A 514 -5.60 -4.94 -10.89
CA MET A 514 -4.69 -3.80 -10.99
C MET A 514 -5.46 -2.56 -10.62
N ARG A 515 -5.12 -1.97 -9.49
CA ARG A 515 -5.95 -0.96 -8.82
C ARG A 515 -5.21 0.36 -8.65
N ASP A 516 -5.91 1.47 -8.96
CA ASP A 516 -5.49 2.81 -8.53
C ASP A 516 -5.76 3.01 -7.03
N GLU A 517 -4.70 3.24 -6.28
CA GLU A 517 -4.72 3.34 -4.82
C GLU A 517 -5.03 4.74 -4.30
N ARG A 518 -5.19 5.74 -5.14
CA ARG A 518 -5.59 7.07 -4.70
C ARG A 518 -7.04 7.04 -4.22
N SER A 519 -7.27 7.37 -2.95
CA SER A 519 -8.59 7.26 -2.29
C SER A 519 -9.69 8.07 -2.97
N THR A 520 -9.33 9.19 -3.60
CA THR A 520 -10.27 10.00 -4.37
C THR A 520 -10.76 9.33 -5.64
N HIS A 521 -10.05 8.29 -6.09
CA HIS A 521 -10.21 7.70 -7.41
C HIS A 521 -10.72 6.25 -7.41
N TRP A 522 -10.70 5.56 -6.28
CA TRP A 522 -10.99 4.12 -6.17
C TRP A 522 -12.39 3.69 -6.67
N THR A 523 -13.35 4.61 -6.74
CA THR A 523 -14.68 4.35 -7.29
C THR A 523 -14.85 4.86 -8.71
N ARG A 524 -13.80 5.38 -9.35
CA ARG A 524 -13.94 6.17 -10.56
C ARG A 524 -13.54 5.47 -11.86
N GLY A 525 -13.27 4.17 -11.82
CA GLY A 525 -13.19 3.36 -13.03
C GLY A 525 -11.81 3.18 -13.66
N LEU A 526 -10.69 3.49 -12.97
CA LEU A 526 -9.33 3.23 -13.46
C LEU A 526 -8.88 1.77 -13.36
N ASP A 527 -9.52 1.00 -12.49
CA ASP A 527 -9.12 -0.37 -12.20
C ASP A 527 -9.31 -1.29 -13.42
N PHE A 528 -8.54 -2.36 -13.48
CA PHE A 528 -8.77 -3.46 -14.42
C PHE A 528 -8.32 -4.78 -13.80
N ILE A 529 -8.76 -5.88 -14.38
CA ILE A 529 -8.53 -7.23 -13.88
C ILE A 529 -7.64 -7.99 -14.86
N LEU A 530 -6.63 -8.68 -14.34
CA LEU A 530 -5.89 -9.70 -15.06
C LEU A 530 -6.51 -11.06 -14.74
N LYS A 531 -7.12 -11.72 -15.71
CA LYS A 531 -7.50 -13.11 -15.62
C LYS A 531 -6.34 -13.97 -16.12
N VAL A 532 -5.65 -14.65 -15.22
CA VAL A 532 -4.51 -15.51 -15.54
C VAL A 532 -4.97 -16.96 -15.59
N GLY A 533 -4.74 -17.62 -16.70
CA GLY A 533 -5.12 -19.00 -16.95
C GLY A 533 -6.57 -19.18 -17.43
N GLU A 534 -6.89 -20.40 -17.85
CA GLU A 534 -8.23 -20.82 -18.22
C GLU A 534 -9.05 -21.24 -16.98
N GLN A 535 -10.35 -21.45 -17.14
CA GLN A 535 -11.23 -21.85 -16.04
C GLN A 535 -10.77 -23.15 -15.34
N SER A 536 -10.16 -24.05 -16.08
CA SER A 536 -9.60 -25.32 -15.57
C SER A 536 -8.37 -25.14 -14.70
N ASP A 537 -7.65 -24.01 -14.85
CA ASP A 537 -6.43 -23.72 -14.09
C ASP A 537 -6.74 -23.08 -12.74
N LEU A 538 -7.96 -22.54 -12.57
CA LEU A 538 -8.35 -21.80 -11.38
C LEU A 538 -8.53 -22.70 -10.16
N VAL A 539 -7.95 -22.29 -9.03
CA VAL A 539 -8.14 -22.97 -7.75
C VAL A 539 -9.58 -22.76 -7.28
N GLN A 540 -10.30 -23.85 -7.10
CA GLN A 540 -11.69 -23.81 -6.66
C GLN A 540 -11.79 -23.46 -5.17
N ALA A 541 -12.72 -22.57 -4.83
CA ALA A 541 -13.05 -22.30 -3.43
C ALA A 541 -13.70 -23.54 -2.77
N PRO A 542 -13.57 -23.71 -1.44
CA PRO A 542 -14.26 -24.77 -0.71
C PRO A 542 -15.77 -24.74 -0.96
N PRO A 543 -16.48 -25.89 -0.90
CA PRO A 543 -17.92 -25.96 -1.18
C PRO A 543 -18.78 -25.09 -0.26
N ASP A 544 -18.33 -24.85 0.96
CA ASP A 544 -18.96 -24.03 1.99
C ASP A 544 -18.51 -22.56 1.97
N PHE A 545 -17.76 -22.14 0.94
CA PHE A 545 -17.31 -20.76 0.79
C PHE A 545 -18.52 -19.83 0.60
N PRO A 546 -18.58 -18.67 1.32
CA PRO A 546 -19.72 -17.78 1.28
C PRO A 546 -20.04 -17.27 -0.13
N LYS A 547 -21.32 -17.30 -0.50
CA LYS A 547 -21.83 -16.82 -1.78
C LYS A 547 -22.69 -15.58 -1.61
N CYS A 548 -22.60 -14.64 -2.55
CA CYS A 548 -23.49 -13.48 -2.63
C CYS A 548 -24.91 -13.91 -3.06
N GLY A 549 -25.92 -13.25 -2.53
CA GLY A 549 -27.33 -13.56 -2.85
C GLY A 549 -27.87 -14.83 -2.18
N SER A 550 -27.05 -15.55 -1.41
CA SER A 550 -27.50 -16.77 -0.70
C SER A 550 -28.13 -16.48 0.68
N TYR A 551 -28.24 -15.21 1.07
CA TYR A 551 -28.94 -14.87 2.31
C TYR A 551 -30.43 -15.15 2.13
N VAL A 552 -30.90 -16.22 2.77
CA VAL A 552 -32.32 -16.45 3.03
C VAL A 552 -32.64 -15.74 4.34
N GLY A 553 -33.40 -14.67 4.27
CA GLY A 553 -33.87 -13.98 5.47
C GLY A 553 -34.60 -14.94 6.41
N PRO A 554 -34.79 -14.61 7.70
CA PRO A 554 -35.54 -15.45 8.60
C PRO A 554 -36.91 -15.73 8.03
N GLU A 555 -37.30 -16.97 7.91
CA GLU A 555 -38.66 -17.36 7.60
C GLU A 555 -39.54 -16.90 8.77
N TYR A 556 -40.27 -15.82 8.58
CA TYR A 556 -41.31 -15.42 9.52
C TYR A 556 -42.50 -16.36 9.30
N PHE A 557 -42.62 -17.36 10.13
CA PHE A 557 -43.88 -18.07 10.26
C PHE A 557 -44.86 -17.12 10.95
N LEU A 558 -45.81 -16.56 10.18
CA LEU A 558 -47.00 -16.01 10.77
C LEU A 558 -47.80 -17.18 11.34
N ILE A 559 -47.73 -17.38 12.66
CA ILE A 559 -48.61 -18.30 13.39
C ILE A 559 -49.97 -17.62 13.61
#